data_84fc7aca21a4f59a9642eeaecc58ae3f
#
_entry.id   84fc7aca21a4f59a9642eeaecc58ae3f
#
_cell.length_a   1.000
_cell.length_b   1.000
_cell.length_c   1.000
_cell.angle_alpha   90.00
_cell.angle_beta   90.00
_cell.angle_gamma   90.00
#
_symmetry.space_group_name_H-M   'P 1'
#
loop_
_entity.id
_entity.type
_entity.pdbx_description
1 polymer ?
#
loop_
_entity_poly.entity_id
_entity_poly.type
_entity_poly.pdbx_seq_one_letter_code
_entity_poly.pdbx_strand_id
1 'polypeptide(L)'
;MRALYSQAAPALWVQGLRFSYPALNGARSQAAEPVVAIDDLQLGAGEIAVLIGENGSGKTTFLKILAGLLGPQSGQIEAALNGVPSVGGVRSAAPVLVHQKPYLFAESVFSNVAYPLRVRKVAREELRRRTLSALNTLGLQGLAGRWAPSLSGGEKQRVAIARALVLRPSILLLDEPSSNIDDGSVRTIERVLRELAESGVAVIMSTHNLASAYRLADRIVPMAAGRRIPLEVNVLRGTAIEAHDEHIGVFQTVQGLQIYCPAGNEGARTAVIRMDDIILSGEEITTSAQNRLQGNVTAVEGLGHDLFNVKLNCDGIVLRATVTQTSMEELAIRPGTMLHVTFKASAVKLY
;
A
#
# COMPACT_ATOMS: atom_id res chain seq x y z
N MET A 1 13.15 -7.39 19.37
CA MET A 1 13.28 -6.11 20.06
C MET A 1 13.41 -4.99 19.03
N ARG A 2 12.29 -4.58 18.42
CA ARG A 2 12.13 -3.32 17.67
C ARG A 2 10.68 -2.89 17.77
N ALA A 3 10.17 -2.87 19.00
CA ALA A 3 8.91 -2.27 19.37
C ALA A 3 9.24 -1.10 20.30
N LEU A 4 9.59 -0.02 19.69
CA LEU A 4 9.45 1.35 20.24
C LEU A 4 9.46 2.21 18.98
N TYR A 5 8.29 2.63 18.55
CA TYR A 5 8.16 3.65 17.53
C TYR A 5 9.03 4.83 17.94
N SER A 6 10.17 4.96 17.26
CA SER A 6 10.94 6.19 17.27
C SER A 6 9.95 7.28 16.92
N GLN A 7 9.84 8.32 17.75
CA GLN A 7 9.05 9.54 17.55
C GLN A 7 9.67 10.42 16.44
N ALA A 8 10.05 9.83 15.32
CA ALA A 8 10.34 10.59 14.11
C ALA A 8 8.99 11.10 13.59
N ALA A 9 8.90 12.38 13.31
CA ALA A 9 7.70 12.97 12.71
C ALA A 9 7.29 12.18 11.47
N PRO A 10 5.99 11.89 11.25
CA PRO A 10 5.53 11.15 10.08
C PRO A 10 5.95 11.88 8.80
N ALA A 11 6.26 11.12 7.74
CA ALA A 11 6.57 11.70 6.43
C ALA A 11 5.34 12.39 5.84
N LEU A 12 4.15 11.87 6.14
CA LEU A 12 2.86 12.44 5.76
C LEU A 12 1.87 12.28 6.90
N TRP A 13 1.11 13.33 7.16
CA TRP A 13 -0.02 13.31 8.07
C TRP A 13 -1.23 13.98 7.42
N VAL A 14 -2.37 13.32 7.48
CA VAL A 14 -3.66 13.79 6.95
C VAL A 14 -4.67 13.73 8.08
N GLN A 15 -5.40 14.82 8.32
CA GLN A 15 -6.41 14.88 9.37
C GLN A 15 -7.67 15.60 8.89
N GLY A 16 -8.83 14.96 9.07
CA GLY A 16 -10.16 15.53 8.82
C GLY A 16 -10.41 15.97 7.38
N LEU A 17 -9.72 15.32 6.41
CA LEU A 17 -9.75 15.70 5.01
C LEU A 17 -11.13 15.48 4.40
N ARG A 18 -11.66 16.52 3.72
CA ARG A 18 -12.91 16.45 2.95
C ARG A 18 -12.73 17.16 1.61
N PHE A 19 -13.22 16.51 0.55
CA PHE A 19 -13.18 17.06 -0.80
C PHE A 19 -14.39 16.63 -1.63
N SER A 20 -14.95 17.57 -2.37
CA SER A 20 -15.95 17.34 -3.44
C SER A 20 -15.58 18.16 -4.66
N TYR A 21 -15.85 17.65 -5.86
CA TYR A 21 -15.70 18.45 -7.06
C TYR A 21 -16.75 19.57 -7.10
N PRO A 22 -16.42 20.76 -7.62
CA PRO A 22 -17.40 21.82 -7.84
C PRO A 22 -18.54 21.32 -8.72
N ALA A 23 -19.77 21.67 -8.38
CA ALA A 23 -20.93 21.35 -9.22
C ALA A 23 -20.83 22.07 -10.56
N LEU A 24 -21.02 21.35 -11.68
CA LEU A 24 -20.90 21.87 -13.05
C LEU A 24 -21.87 23.03 -13.38
N ASN A 25 -22.94 23.22 -12.60
CA ASN A 25 -24.01 24.20 -12.89
C ASN A 25 -24.24 25.24 -11.79
N GLY A 26 -23.25 25.54 -10.93
CA GLY A 26 -23.41 26.57 -9.91
C GLY A 26 -24.44 26.25 -8.80
N ALA A 27 -25.14 25.14 -8.88
CA ALA A 27 -26.01 24.66 -7.82
C ALA A 27 -25.15 24.19 -6.63
N ARG A 28 -25.18 24.93 -5.53
CA ARG A 28 -24.65 24.45 -4.25
C ARG A 28 -25.50 23.25 -3.83
N SER A 29 -25.05 22.03 -4.18
CA SER A 29 -25.61 20.81 -3.61
C SER A 29 -25.24 20.79 -2.12
N GLN A 30 -26.18 21.18 -1.28
CA GLN A 30 -26.00 21.23 0.19
C GLN A 30 -25.91 19.86 0.86
N ALA A 31 -25.92 18.75 0.11
CA ALA A 31 -26.02 17.40 0.67
C ALA A 31 -25.27 16.30 -0.11
N ALA A 32 -24.40 16.64 -1.05
CA ALA A 32 -23.63 15.58 -1.72
C ALA A 32 -22.52 15.07 -0.78
N GLU A 33 -22.49 13.77 -0.56
CA GLU A 33 -21.38 13.14 0.18
C GLU A 33 -20.02 13.51 -0.45
N PRO A 34 -18.99 13.75 0.37
CA PRO A 34 -17.69 14.11 -0.14
C PRO A 34 -17.11 12.96 -0.98
N VAL A 35 -16.51 13.30 -2.12
CA VAL A 35 -15.79 12.33 -2.98
C VAL A 35 -14.58 11.73 -2.28
N VAL A 36 -14.00 12.48 -1.32
CA VAL A 36 -12.95 11.99 -0.42
C VAL A 36 -13.23 12.50 0.99
N ALA A 37 -13.23 11.58 1.96
CA ALA A 37 -13.39 11.84 3.37
C ALA A 37 -12.44 10.93 4.18
N ILE A 38 -11.27 11.45 4.54
CA ILE A 38 -10.24 10.73 5.31
C ILE A 38 -10.08 11.42 6.66
N ASP A 39 -10.42 10.72 7.73
CA ASP A 39 -10.37 11.28 9.08
C ASP A 39 -8.95 11.34 9.61
N ASP A 40 -8.17 10.28 9.41
CA ASP A 40 -6.77 10.21 9.81
C ASP A 40 -6.00 9.24 8.90
N LEU A 41 -4.82 9.67 8.46
CA LEU A 41 -3.84 8.81 7.81
C LEU A 41 -2.44 9.34 8.10
N GLN A 42 -1.59 8.49 8.64
CA GLN A 42 -0.19 8.78 8.88
C GLN A 42 0.68 7.81 8.10
N LEU A 43 1.77 8.29 7.55
CA LEU A 43 2.75 7.49 6.82
C LEU A 43 4.15 7.84 7.28
N GLY A 44 4.93 6.83 7.65
CA GLY A 44 6.33 6.97 8.03
C GLY A 44 7.25 7.18 6.83
N ALA A 45 8.47 7.68 7.09
CA ALA A 45 9.53 7.67 6.09
C ALA A 45 9.92 6.23 5.77
N GLY A 46 10.05 5.92 4.48
CA GLY A 46 10.36 4.55 4.03
C GLY A 46 9.20 3.55 4.12
N GLU A 47 7.99 4.01 4.38
CA GLU A 47 6.79 3.18 4.41
C GLU A 47 6.10 3.18 3.03
N ILE A 48 5.63 2.02 2.59
CA ILE A 48 4.81 1.85 1.39
C ILE A 48 3.36 1.65 1.80
N ALA A 49 2.50 2.64 1.54
CA ALA A 49 1.05 2.51 1.69
C ALA A 49 0.40 2.22 0.34
N VAL A 50 -0.47 1.22 0.30
CA VAL A 50 -1.21 0.86 -0.91
C VAL A 50 -2.70 1.08 -0.71
N LEU A 51 -3.26 1.98 -1.52
CA LEU A 51 -4.69 2.24 -1.59
C LEU A 51 -5.36 1.16 -2.45
N ILE A 52 -6.29 0.42 -1.88
CA ILE A 52 -7.08 -0.58 -2.61
C ILE A 52 -8.56 -0.19 -2.59
N GLY A 53 -9.32 -0.63 -3.56
CA GLY A 53 -10.76 -0.39 -3.66
C GLY A 53 -11.23 -0.37 -5.10
N GLU A 54 -12.53 -0.41 -5.30
CA GLU A 54 -13.15 -0.41 -6.63
C GLU A 54 -12.88 0.90 -7.41
N ASN A 55 -13.18 0.87 -8.69
CA ASN A 55 -13.16 2.08 -9.51
C ASN A 55 -14.20 3.08 -8.98
N GLY A 56 -13.82 4.36 -8.89
CA GLY A 56 -14.68 5.38 -8.29
C GLY A 56 -14.59 5.50 -6.76
N SER A 57 -13.84 4.66 -6.06
CA SER A 57 -13.69 4.74 -4.59
C SER A 57 -12.91 5.96 -4.06
N GLY A 58 -12.45 6.86 -4.94
CA GLY A 58 -11.78 8.11 -4.54
C GLY A 58 -10.26 8.07 -4.51
N LYS A 59 -9.59 6.94 -4.81
CA LYS A 59 -8.12 6.77 -4.75
C LYS A 59 -7.35 7.83 -5.56
N THR A 60 -7.66 7.94 -6.85
CA THR A 60 -7.02 8.93 -7.74
C THR A 60 -7.23 10.36 -7.25
N THR A 61 -8.44 10.68 -6.78
CA THR A 61 -8.76 12.01 -6.23
C THR A 61 -7.94 12.28 -4.97
N PHE A 62 -7.84 11.31 -4.08
CA PHE A 62 -7.01 11.42 -2.88
C PHE A 62 -5.53 11.63 -3.22
N LEU A 63 -4.96 10.86 -4.16
CA LEU A 63 -3.58 11.07 -4.62
C LEU A 63 -3.36 12.47 -5.22
N LYS A 64 -4.32 13.00 -5.99
CA LYS A 64 -4.25 14.37 -6.53
C LYS A 64 -4.28 15.44 -5.44
N ILE A 65 -5.06 15.21 -4.37
CA ILE A 65 -5.08 16.12 -3.22
C ILE A 65 -3.73 16.09 -2.50
N LEU A 66 -3.16 14.91 -2.26
CA LEU A 66 -1.84 14.76 -1.64
C LEU A 66 -0.72 15.39 -2.49
N ALA A 67 -0.86 15.38 -3.81
CA ALA A 67 0.06 16.04 -4.73
C ALA A 67 -0.11 17.58 -4.79
N GLY A 68 -1.11 18.14 -4.09
CA GLY A 68 -1.45 19.55 -4.17
C GLY A 68 -2.09 20.00 -5.49
N LEU A 69 -2.56 19.06 -6.32
CA LEU A 69 -3.26 19.34 -7.58
C LEU A 69 -4.73 19.69 -7.37
N LEU A 70 -5.29 19.29 -6.23
CA LEU A 70 -6.64 19.61 -5.79
C LEU A 70 -6.57 20.14 -4.36
N GLY A 71 -7.23 21.27 -4.10
CA GLY A 71 -7.32 21.84 -2.75
C GLY A 71 -8.46 21.18 -1.96
N PRO A 72 -8.22 20.68 -0.73
CA PRO A 72 -9.28 20.16 0.12
C PRO A 72 -10.22 21.27 0.56
N GLN A 73 -11.49 20.93 0.82
CA GLN A 73 -12.49 21.86 1.36
C GLN A 73 -12.33 22.04 2.87
N SER A 74 -11.87 21.00 3.55
CA SER A 74 -11.49 21.03 4.97
C SER A 74 -10.45 19.99 5.30
N GLY A 75 -9.87 20.07 6.48
CA GLY A 75 -8.82 19.19 6.96
C GLY A 75 -7.42 19.75 6.70
N GLN A 76 -6.43 19.01 7.17
CA GLN A 76 -5.03 19.37 7.09
C GLN A 76 -4.20 18.27 6.47
N ILE A 77 -3.20 18.64 5.70
CA ILE A 77 -2.19 17.74 5.13
C ILE A 77 -0.82 18.32 5.48
N GLU A 78 -0.07 17.58 6.26
CA GLU A 78 1.32 17.91 6.58
C GLU A 78 2.23 16.86 5.96
N ALA A 79 3.15 17.32 5.11
CA ALA A 79 4.22 16.50 4.58
C ALA A 79 5.52 16.93 5.26
N ALA A 80 6.17 15.99 5.95
CA ALA A 80 7.46 16.27 6.56
C ALA A 80 8.51 16.52 5.47
N LEU A 81 9.04 17.72 5.46
CA LEU A 81 10.08 18.16 4.53
C LEU A 81 11.46 17.77 5.07
N ASN A 82 11.61 16.57 5.62
CA ASN A 82 12.81 16.16 6.33
C ASN A 82 14.04 16.12 5.40
N GLY A 83 14.96 17.07 5.67
CA GLY A 83 16.39 16.83 5.52
C GLY A 83 16.99 16.80 4.13
N VAL A 84 16.28 17.20 3.07
CA VAL A 84 16.95 17.36 1.76
C VAL A 84 17.51 18.77 1.67
N PRO A 85 18.85 18.96 1.64
CA PRO A 85 19.45 20.26 1.46
C PRO A 85 18.93 20.90 0.18
N SER A 86 18.52 22.15 0.24
CA SER A 86 18.17 22.92 -0.94
C SER A 86 19.44 23.15 -1.78
N VAL A 87 19.65 22.31 -2.79
CA VAL A 87 20.67 22.56 -3.79
C VAL A 87 20.06 23.51 -4.83
N GLY A 88 20.54 24.75 -4.87
CA GLY A 88 20.08 25.76 -5.83
C GLY A 88 18.75 26.45 -5.48
N GLY A 89 18.38 26.56 -4.18
CA GLY A 89 17.21 27.35 -3.75
C GLY A 89 15.83 26.73 -4.04
N VAL A 90 15.77 25.50 -4.57
CA VAL A 90 14.53 24.82 -4.91
C VAL A 90 14.15 23.87 -3.77
N ARG A 91 13.03 24.15 -3.10
CA ARG A 91 12.42 23.22 -2.13
C ARG A 91 12.07 21.91 -2.82
N SER A 92 12.85 20.86 -2.57
CA SER A 92 12.72 19.53 -3.16
C SER A 92 11.88 18.59 -2.30
N ALA A 93 10.71 19.01 -1.84
CA ALA A 93 9.99 18.21 -0.86
C ALA A 93 8.49 18.07 -1.12
N ALA A 94 7.99 18.60 -2.24
CA ALA A 94 6.59 18.35 -2.60
C ALA A 94 6.41 16.89 -3.04
N PRO A 95 5.29 16.23 -2.65
CA PRO A 95 4.92 14.94 -3.18
C PRO A 95 4.88 14.96 -4.72
N VAL A 96 5.43 13.93 -5.36
CA VAL A 96 5.44 13.81 -6.83
C VAL A 96 4.50 12.71 -7.26
N LEU A 97 3.51 13.04 -8.11
CA LEU A 97 2.51 12.12 -8.61
C LEU A 97 2.89 11.59 -10.00
N VAL A 98 2.87 10.26 -10.15
CA VAL A 98 2.91 9.55 -11.43
C VAL A 98 1.49 9.07 -11.74
N HIS A 99 0.93 9.51 -12.86
CA HIS A 99 -0.42 9.15 -13.29
C HIS A 99 -0.48 7.76 -13.92
N GLN A 100 -1.65 7.13 -13.88
CA GLN A 100 -1.95 5.82 -14.48
C GLN A 100 -1.59 5.78 -15.99
N LYS A 101 -1.95 6.82 -16.73
CA LYS A 101 -1.59 6.99 -18.14
C LYS A 101 -0.61 8.15 -18.27
N PRO A 102 0.71 7.89 -18.21
CA PRO A 102 1.68 8.96 -18.24
C PRO A 102 1.76 9.57 -19.62
N TYR A 103 1.67 10.90 -19.69
CA TYR A 103 1.98 11.63 -20.88
C TYR A 103 3.50 11.77 -21.04
N LEU A 104 4.02 11.38 -22.19
CA LEU A 104 5.42 11.60 -22.57
C LEU A 104 5.47 12.56 -23.76
N PHE A 105 6.44 13.45 -23.71
CA PHE A 105 6.70 14.38 -24.80
C PHE A 105 7.22 13.63 -26.03
N ALA A 106 6.94 14.14 -27.22
CA ALA A 106 7.46 13.67 -28.48
C ALA A 106 8.96 14.01 -28.62
N GLU A 107 9.77 13.46 -27.71
CA GLU A 107 11.20 13.64 -27.58
C GLU A 107 11.86 12.29 -27.20
N SER A 108 13.20 12.28 -27.06
CA SER A 108 13.90 11.10 -26.56
C SER A 108 13.52 10.76 -25.11
N VAL A 109 13.74 9.51 -24.72
CA VAL A 109 13.58 9.06 -23.32
C VAL A 109 14.43 9.91 -22.37
N PHE A 110 15.69 10.17 -22.73
CA PHE A 110 16.56 11.04 -21.94
C PHE A 110 15.95 12.43 -21.73
N SER A 111 15.45 13.05 -22.81
CA SER A 111 14.83 14.37 -22.75
C SER A 111 13.60 14.42 -21.87
N ASN A 112 12.76 13.38 -21.93
CA ASN A 112 11.58 13.23 -21.06
C ASN A 112 11.96 13.16 -19.59
N VAL A 113 12.94 12.35 -19.23
CA VAL A 113 13.39 12.18 -17.83
C VAL A 113 14.11 13.44 -17.34
N ALA A 114 14.91 14.10 -18.19
CA ALA A 114 15.64 15.31 -17.85
C ALA A 114 14.73 16.58 -17.74
N TYR A 115 13.51 16.53 -18.28
CA TYR A 115 12.63 17.69 -18.38
C TYR A 115 12.41 18.44 -17.06
N PRO A 116 12.08 17.81 -15.93
CA PRO A 116 11.87 18.51 -14.66
C PRO A 116 13.12 19.24 -14.17
N LEU A 117 14.30 18.70 -14.44
CA LEU A 117 15.57 19.32 -14.07
C LEU A 117 15.91 20.51 -14.98
N ARG A 118 15.56 20.44 -16.27
CA ARG A 118 15.69 21.58 -17.21
C ARG A 118 14.83 22.76 -16.76
N VAL A 119 13.56 22.51 -16.43
CA VAL A 119 12.63 23.53 -15.90
C VAL A 119 13.17 24.19 -14.63
N ARG A 120 13.81 23.38 -13.76
CA ARG A 120 14.45 23.87 -12.52
C ARG A 120 15.83 24.47 -12.73
N LYS A 121 16.28 24.61 -13.97
CA LYS A 121 17.59 25.20 -14.35
C LYS A 121 18.78 24.54 -13.64
N VAL A 122 18.70 23.22 -13.42
CA VAL A 122 19.79 22.43 -12.82
C VAL A 122 21.00 22.44 -13.77
N ALA A 123 22.21 22.57 -13.22
CA ALA A 123 23.46 22.57 -13.98
C ALA A 123 23.57 21.33 -14.89
N ARG A 124 24.10 21.49 -16.11
CA ARG A 124 24.11 20.48 -17.19
C ARG A 124 24.72 19.14 -16.74
N GLU A 125 25.80 19.20 -16.00
CA GLU A 125 26.49 18.00 -15.52
C GLU A 125 25.63 17.23 -14.50
N GLU A 126 25.07 17.91 -13.51
CA GLU A 126 24.20 17.34 -12.51
C GLU A 126 22.89 16.80 -13.11
N LEU A 127 22.31 17.54 -14.07
CA LEU A 127 21.16 17.10 -14.85
C LEU A 127 21.48 15.76 -15.55
N ARG A 128 22.61 15.69 -16.26
CA ARG A 128 23.03 14.47 -16.97
C ARG A 128 23.22 13.31 -15.97
N ARG A 129 23.92 13.55 -14.89
CA ARG A 129 24.20 12.55 -13.84
C ARG A 129 22.90 11.99 -13.25
N ARG A 130 21.97 12.86 -12.80
CA ARG A 130 20.69 12.43 -12.22
C ARG A 130 19.83 11.69 -13.24
N THR A 131 19.78 12.17 -14.47
CA THR A 131 18.99 11.54 -15.53
C THR A 131 19.49 10.13 -15.83
N LEU A 132 20.81 9.95 -16.03
CA LEU A 132 21.38 8.64 -16.29
C LEU A 132 21.21 7.69 -15.09
N SER A 133 21.35 8.19 -13.86
CA SER A 133 21.09 7.40 -12.64
C SER A 133 19.63 6.91 -12.61
N ALA A 134 18.65 7.77 -12.83
CA ALA A 134 17.25 7.38 -12.84
C ALA A 134 16.90 6.38 -13.97
N LEU A 135 17.49 6.55 -15.15
CA LEU A 135 17.34 5.60 -16.26
C LEU A 135 17.94 4.23 -15.89
N ASN A 136 19.10 4.21 -15.25
CA ASN A 136 19.73 2.96 -14.81
C ASN A 136 18.87 2.23 -13.77
N THR A 137 18.36 2.94 -12.76
CA THR A 137 17.49 2.39 -11.71
C THR A 137 16.27 1.67 -12.31
N LEU A 138 15.68 2.21 -13.38
CA LEU A 138 14.51 1.64 -14.06
C LEU A 138 14.86 0.68 -15.23
N GLY A 139 16.14 0.37 -15.46
CA GLY A 139 16.57 -0.51 -16.56
C GLY A 139 16.31 0.09 -17.96
N LEU A 140 16.43 1.42 -18.09
CA LEU A 140 16.12 2.16 -19.31
C LEU A 140 17.38 2.74 -20.02
N GLN A 141 18.60 2.44 -19.54
CA GLN A 141 19.81 3.06 -20.09
C GLN A 141 20.02 2.81 -21.58
N GLY A 142 19.69 1.60 -22.05
CA GLY A 142 19.76 1.24 -23.48
C GLY A 142 18.71 1.95 -24.35
N LEU A 143 17.70 2.58 -23.73
CA LEU A 143 16.62 3.27 -24.40
C LEU A 143 16.77 4.79 -24.34
N ALA A 144 17.84 5.33 -23.75
CA ALA A 144 17.99 6.77 -23.50
C ALA A 144 17.79 7.66 -24.73
N GLY A 145 18.30 7.23 -25.89
CA GLY A 145 18.16 7.95 -27.18
C GLY A 145 16.86 7.65 -27.93
N ARG A 146 16.09 6.64 -27.50
CA ARG A 146 14.90 6.19 -28.22
C ARG A 146 13.77 7.22 -28.15
N TRP A 147 12.96 7.29 -29.20
CA TRP A 147 11.78 8.15 -29.30
C TRP A 147 10.68 7.67 -28.34
N ALA A 148 10.31 8.49 -27.36
CA ALA A 148 9.42 8.08 -26.28
C ALA A 148 8.00 7.64 -26.73
N PRO A 149 7.37 8.22 -27.76
CA PRO A 149 6.09 7.73 -28.28
C PRO A 149 6.11 6.27 -28.77
N SER A 150 7.26 5.75 -29.24
CA SER A 150 7.41 4.38 -29.76
C SER A 150 7.61 3.31 -28.68
N LEU A 151 7.63 3.68 -27.42
CA LEU A 151 7.80 2.78 -26.28
C LEU A 151 6.56 1.93 -26.04
N SER A 152 6.76 0.71 -25.49
CA SER A 152 5.69 -0.10 -24.93
C SER A 152 5.03 0.58 -23.71
N GLY A 153 3.86 0.07 -23.28
CA GLY A 153 3.17 0.59 -22.09
C GLY A 153 4.05 0.55 -20.83
N GLY A 154 4.69 -0.60 -20.58
CA GLY A 154 5.58 -0.78 -19.43
C GLY A 154 6.83 0.11 -19.50
N GLU A 155 7.43 0.29 -20.69
CA GLU A 155 8.54 1.22 -20.87
C GLU A 155 8.12 2.67 -20.61
N LYS A 156 6.93 3.10 -21.11
CA LYS A 156 6.37 4.43 -20.84
C LYS A 156 6.17 4.68 -19.36
N GLN A 157 5.63 3.70 -18.65
CA GLN A 157 5.42 3.79 -17.21
C GLN A 157 6.74 3.92 -16.45
N ARG A 158 7.74 3.11 -16.79
CA ARG A 158 9.08 3.22 -16.18
C ARG A 158 9.75 4.57 -16.48
N VAL A 159 9.59 5.11 -17.69
CA VAL A 159 10.07 6.48 -18.03
C VAL A 159 9.40 7.55 -17.17
N ALA A 160 8.08 7.43 -16.93
CA ALA A 160 7.36 8.37 -16.08
C ALA A 160 7.83 8.31 -14.61
N ILE A 161 8.09 7.11 -14.10
CA ILE A 161 8.66 6.92 -12.77
C ILE A 161 10.09 7.51 -12.73
N ALA A 162 10.95 7.22 -13.72
CA ALA A 162 12.30 7.82 -13.82
C ALA A 162 12.24 9.36 -13.82
N ARG A 163 11.27 9.95 -14.53
CA ARG A 163 11.03 11.39 -14.56
C ARG A 163 10.63 11.97 -13.20
N ALA A 164 9.93 11.19 -12.37
CA ALA A 164 9.63 11.58 -11.00
C ALA A 164 10.88 11.47 -10.09
N LEU A 165 11.69 10.41 -10.25
CA LEU A 165 12.85 10.14 -9.40
C LEU A 165 13.98 11.16 -9.53
N VAL A 166 14.16 11.79 -10.70
CA VAL A 166 15.20 12.84 -10.87
C VAL A 166 14.98 14.01 -9.93
N LEU A 167 13.75 14.22 -9.46
CA LEU A 167 13.38 15.26 -8.51
C LEU A 167 13.77 14.91 -7.05
N ARG A 168 14.14 13.66 -6.77
CA ARG A 168 14.43 13.15 -5.42
C ARG A 168 13.30 13.46 -4.43
N PRO A 169 12.07 12.99 -4.71
CA PRO A 169 10.94 13.28 -3.84
C PRO A 169 11.12 12.60 -2.48
N SER A 170 10.66 13.25 -1.39
CA SER A 170 10.50 12.59 -0.10
C SER A 170 9.26 11.68 -0.05
N ILE A 171 8.25 12.00 -0.88
CA ILE A 171 7.01 11.24 -1.02
C ILE A 171 6.75 11.01 -2.51
N LEU A 172 6.64 9.75 -2.90
CA LEU A 172 6.28 9.33 -4.26
C LEU A 172 4.84 8.81 -4.27
N LEU A 173 4.01 9.41 -5.11
CA LEU A 173 2.61 9.04 -5.31
C LEU A 173 2.47 8.38 -6.68
N LEU A 174 1.79 7.21 -6.75
CA LEU A 174 1.60 6.48 -8.00
C LEU A 174 0.13 6.06 -8.14
N ASP A 175 -0.47 6.44 -9.25
CA ASP A 175 -1.84 6.05 -9.56
C ASP A 175 -1.81 4.85 -10.51
N GLU A 176 -2.17 3.67 -10.02
CA GLU A 176 -2.19 2.39 -10.75
C GLU A 176 -0.94 2.11 -11.61
N PRO A 177 0.28 2.14 -11.06
CA PRO A 177 1.53 2.10 -11.85
C PRO A 177 1.76 0.77 -12.57
N SER A 178 1.05 -0.29 -12.21
CA SER A 178 1.16 -1.64 -12.78
C SER A 178 -0.01 -2.02 -13.69
N SER A 179 -0.94 -1.11 -13.98
CA SER A 179 -2.09 -1.42 -14.83
C SER A 179 -1.70 -1.53 -16.31
N ASN A 180 -2.18 -2.59 -16.96
CA ASN A 180 -2.01 -2.82 -18.42
C ASN A 180 -0.54 -2.87 -18.90
N ILE A 181 0.37 -3.37 -18.07
CA ILE A 181 1.77 -3.59 -18.43
C ILE A 181 2.16 -5.04 -18.18
N ASP A 182 3.26 -5.46 -18.79
CA ASP A 182 3.79 -6.83 -18.66
C ASP A 182 4.38 -7.10 -17.26
N ASP A 183 4.39 -8.40 -16.87
CA ASP A 183 4.86 -8.84 -15.55
C ASP A 183 6.33 -8.48 -15.26
N GLY A 184 7.17 -8.44 -16.30
CA GLY A 184 8.57 -8.03 -16.16
C GLY A 184 8.71 -6.56 -15.74
N SER A 185 7.89 -5.70 -16.35
CA SER A 185 7.79 -4.28 -15.98
C SER A 185 7.21 -4.12 -14.57
N VAL A 186 6.17 -4.89 -14.20
CA VAL A 186 5.60 -4.88 -12.84
C VAL A 186 6.68 -5.19 -11.81
N ARG A 187 7.39 -6.31 -11.98
CA ARG A 187 8.47 -6.73 -11.05
C ARG A 187 9.58 -5.68 -10.94
N THR A 188 9.94 -5.05 -12.06
CA THR A 188 10.96 -3.98 -12.04
C THR A 188 10.48 -2.78 -11.22
N ILE A 189 9.22 -2.36 -11.41
CA ILE A 189 8.63 -1.25 -10.65
C ILE A 189 8.56 -1.61 -9.16
N GLU A 190 8.02 -2.79 -8.80
CA GLU A 190 7.90 -3.24 -7.41
C GLU A 190 9.27 -3.25 -6.70
N ARG A 191 10.31 -3.78 -7.35
CA ARG A 191 11.68 -3.77 -6.82
C ARG A 191 12.18 -2.34 -6.57
N VAL A 192 12.01 -1.45 -7.54
CA VAL A 192 12.45 -0.05 -7.41
C VAL A 192 11.69 0.68 -6.29
N LEU A 193 10.38 0.45 -6.15
CA LEU A 193 9.60 1.06 -5.06
C LEU A 193 10.08 0.57 -3.70
N ARG A 194 10.45 -0.71 -3.56
CA ARG A 194 11.02 -1.25 -2.32
C ARG A 194 12.38 -0.63 -2.01
N GLU A 195 13.30 -0.55 -2.99
CA GLU A 195 14.59 0.11 -2.84
C GLU A 195 14.46 1.59 -2.43
N LEU A 196 13.48 2.29 -3.00
CA LEU A 196 13.18 3.68 -2.62
C LEU A 196 12.69 3.80 -1.17
N ALA A 197 11.79 2.91 -0.76
CA ALA A 197 11.32 2.88 0.62
C ALA A 197 12.47 2.60 1.60
N GLU A 198 13.32 1.62 1.30
CA GLU A 198 14.51 1.33 2.10
C GLU A 198 15.48 2.54 2.19
N SER A 199 15.50 3.39 1.17
CA SER A 199 16.27 4.65 1.19
C SER A 199 15.59 5.80 1.94
N GLY A 200 14.39 5.56 2.51
CA GLY A 200 13.64 6.54 3.32
C GLY A 200 12.56 7.32 2.55
N VAL A 201 12.31 7.02 1.27
CA VAL A 201 11.22 7.65 0.51
C VAL A 201 9.89 7.01 0.93
N ALA A 202 8.93 7.84 1.35
CA ALA A 202 7.56 7.36 1.57
C ALA A 202 6.85 7.14 0.22
N VAL A 203 6.16 6.02 0.07
CA VAL A 203 5.47 5.68 -1.18
C VAL A 203 3.97 5.49 -0.90
N ILE A 204 3.12 6.14 -1.70
CA ILE A 204 1.69 5.86 -1.70
C ILE A 204 1.29 5.47 -3.12
N MET A 205 0.76 4.28 -3.30
CA MET A 205 0.26 3.87 -4.60
C MET A 205 -1.18 3.39 -4.53
N SER A 206 -1.94 3.60 -5.60
CA SER A 206 -3.22 2.95 -5.81
C SER A 206 -3.07 1.71 -6.67
N THR A 207 -3.85 0.66 -6.40
CA THR A 207 -3.96 -0.51 -7.27
C THR A 207 -5.27 -1.25 -7.03
N HIS A 208 -5.78 -1.91 -8.07
CA HIS A 208 -6.82 -2.93 -7.97
C HIS A 208 -6.24 -4.36 -7.94
N ASN A 209 -4.94 -4.51 -8.18
CA ASN A 209 -4.24 -5.79 -8.11
C ASN A 209 -3.85 -6.09 -6.64
N LEU A 210 -4.68 -6.92 -5.97
CA LEU A 210 -4.46 -7.29 -4.58
C LEU A 210 -3.15 -8.06 -4.36
N ALA A 211 -2.73 -8.89 -5.33
CA ALA A 211 -1.47 -9.63 -5.21
C ALA A 211 -0.27 -8.67 -5.12
N SER A 212 -0.23 -7.64 -5.99
CA SER A 212 0.79 -6.59 -5.94
C SER A 212 0.71 -5.80 -4.63
N ALA A 213 -0.51 -5.47 -4.18
CA ALA A 213 -0.72 -4.78 -2.90
C ALA A 213 -0.14 -5.59 -1.73
N TYR A 214 -0.46 -6.88 -1.62
CA TYR A 214 -0.01 -7.72 -0.52
C TYR A 214 1.51 -7.97 -0.54
N ARG A 215 2.14 -8.08 -1.72
CA ARG A 215 3.60 -8.21 -1.82
C ARG A 215 4.33 -6.94 -1.39
N LEU A 216 3.81 -5.78 -1.77
CA LEU A 216 4.56 -4.53 -1.69
C LEU A 216 4.25 -3.69 -0.45
N ALA A 217 2.99 -3.67 0.01
CA ALA A 217 2.54 -2.74 1.04
C ALA A 217 3.11 -3.07 2.43
N ASP A 218 3.62 -2.06 3.12
CA ASP A 218 3.79 -2.11 4.58
C ASP A 218 2.44 -1.81 5.27
N ARG A 219 1.62 -0.97 4.60
CA ARG A 219 0.27 -0.62 5.03
C ARG A 219 -0.72 -0.71 3.87
N ILE A 220 -1.82 -1.41 4.06
CA ILE A 220 -2.94 -1.44 3.11
C ILE A 220 -4.02 -0.50 3.62
N VAL A 221 -4.53 0.34 2.72
CA VAL A 221 -5.58 1.33 3.00
C VAL A 221 -6.76 1.06 2.08
N PRO A 222 -7.75 0.26 2.53
CA PRO A 222 -8.96 0.01 1.75
C PRO A 222 -9.83 1.27 1.69
N MET A 223 -10.36 1.55 0.50
CA MET A 223 -11.22 2.71 0.24
C MET A 223 -12.53 2.30 -0.44
N ALA A 224 -13.64 2.80 0.07
CA ALA A 224 -14.95 2.73 -0.55
C ALA A 224 -15.68 4.06 -0.38
N ALA A 225 -16.41 4.51 -1.42
CA ALA A 225 -17.18 5.76 -1.40
C ALA A 225 -16.41 6.96 -0.81
N GLY A 226 -15.13 7.09 -1.17
CA GLY A 226 -14.25 8.17 -0.71
C GLY A 226 -13.75 8.04 0.72
N ARG A 227 -14.11 7.01 1.44
CA ARG A 227 -13.75 6.79 2.85
C ARG A 227 -12.78 5.63 2.99
N ARG A 228 -11.96 5.68 4.03
CA ARG A 228 -11.21 4.51 4.49
C ARG A 228 -12.18 3.53 5.16
N ILE A 229 -12.10 2.27 4.77
CA ILE A 229 -12.88 1.18 5.38
C ILE A 229 -11.96 0.20 6.10
N PRO A 230 -12.46 -0.61 7.03
CA PRO A 230 -11.68 -1.69 7.63
C PRO A 230 -11.13 -2.67 6.60
N LEU A 231 -9.96 -3.21 6.86
CA LEU A 231 -9.38 -4.30 6.07
C LEU A 231 -9.97 -5.62 6.55
N GLU A 232 -10.65 -6.35 5.68
CA GLU A 232 -11.37 -7.60 6.00
C GLU A 232 -10.49 -8.87 5.91
N VAL A 233 -9.18 -8.68 5.98
CA VAL A 233 -8.22 -9.79 5.96
C VAL A 233 -7.14 -9.59 7.02
N ASN A 234 -6.56 -10.70 7.45
CA ASN A 234 -5.33 -10.74 8.21
C ASN A 234 -4.15 -10.80 7.24
N VAL A 235 -3.19 -9.91 7.40
CA VAL A 235 -1.95 -9.86 6.61
C VAL A 235 -0.79 -10.17 7.54
N LEU A 236 -0.15 -11.32 7.32
CA LEU A 236 0.97 -11.79 8.11
C LEU A 236 2.26 -11.67 7.30
N ARG A 237 3.32 -11.18 7.93
CA ARG A 237 4.67 -11.10 7.34
C ARG A 237 5.51 -12.26 7.83
N GLY A 238 6.32 -12.81 6.91
CA GLY A 238 7.15 -13.98 7.21
C GLY A 238 7.81 -14.53 5.96
N THR A 239 8.01 -15.83 5.93
CA THR A 239 8.56 -16.52 4.76
C THR A 239 7.93 -17.90 4.64
N ALA A 240 7.48 -18.26 3.45
CA ALA A 240 7.11 -19.64 3.15
C ALA A 240 8.41 -20.48 3.11
N ILE A 241 8.48 -21.48 3.99
CA ILE A 241 9.57 -22.43 4.08
C ILE A 241 9.17 -23.74 3.38
N GLU A 242 10.06 -24.72 3.36
CA GLU A 242 9.87 -26.00 2.68
C GLU A 242 8.51 -26.65 2.99
N ALA A 243 8.01 -27.40 2.03
CA ALA A 243 6.76 -28.12 2.15
C ALA A 243 6.81 -29.14 3.31
N HIS A 244 5.73 -29.22 4.09
CA HIS A 244 5.55 -30.25 5.09
C HIS A 244 5.25 -31.62 4.44
N ASP A 245 4.50 -31.58 3.33
CA ASP A 245 4.22 -32.68 2.43
C ASP A 245 3.97 -32.17 0.99
N GLU A 246 3.56 -33.04 0.07
CA GLU A 246 3.31 -32.66 -1.35
C GLU A 246 2.19 -31.60 -1.51
N HIS A 247 1.36 -31.37 -0.49
CA HIS A 247 0.18 -30.53 -0.58
C HIS A 247 0.17 -29.37 0.42
N ILE A 248 0.92 -29.50 1.53
CA ILE A 248 0.93 -28.55 2.65
C ILE A 248 2.33 -28.01 2.85
N GLY A 249 2.46 -26.69 2.75
CA GLY A 249 3.63 -25.92 3.10
C GLY A 249 3.50 -25.29 4.49
N VAL A 250 4.57 -24.69 4.94
CA VAL A 250 4.63 -23.93 6.21
C VAL A 250 5.06 -22.51 5.92
N PHE A 251 4.29 -21.56 6.40
CA PHE A 251 4.65 -20.15 6.42
C PHE A 251 5.08 -19.78 7.84
N GLN A 252 6.35 -19.42 8.02
CA GLN A 252 6.89 -18.94 9.28
C GLN A 252 6.76 -17.43 9.35
N THR A 253 5.97 -16.94 10.31
CA THR A 253 5.82 -15.51 10.55
C THR A 253 7.08 -14.90 11.15
N VAL A 254 7.23 -13.57 11.05
CA VAL A 254 8.37 -12.83 11.64
C VAL A 254 8.47 -13.06 13.17
N GLN A 255 7.35 -13.33 13.83
CA GLN A 255 7.28 -13.62 15.26
C GLN A 255 7.61 -15.09 15.60
N GLY A 256 7.81 -15.94 14.58
CA GLY A 256 8.16 -17.36 14.74
C GLY A 256 6.97 -18.33 14.73
N LEU A 257 5.73 -17.85 14.67
CA LEU A 257 4.55 -18.72 14.58
C LEU A 257 4.53 -19.42 13.20
N GLN A 258 4.26 -20.72 13.21
CA GLN A 258 4.10 -21.52 11.99
C GLN A 258 2.62 -21.60 11.60
N ILE A 259 2.36 -21.32 10.32
CA ILE A 259 1.03 -21.37 9.71
C ILE A 259 1.08 -22.37 8.55
N TYR A 260 0.25 -23.39 8.60
CA TYR A 260 0.09 -24.31 7.47
C TYR A 260 -0.62 -23.61 6.31
N CYS A 261 -0.11 -23.81 5.11
CA CYS A 261 -0.56 -23.16 3.87
C CYS A 261 -0.47 -24.12 2.69
N PRO A 262 -1.03 -23.82 1.51
CA PRO A 262 -0.82 -24.63 0.31
C PRO A 262 0.68 -24.66 -0.07
N ALA A 263 1.17 -25.83 -0.51
CA ALA A 263 2.53 -25.99 -1.02
C ALA A 263 2.75 -25.23 -2.35
N GLY A 264 4.00 -25.05 -2.77
CA GLY A 264 4.37 -24.54 -4.10
C GLY A 264 4.55 -23.03 -4.20
N ASN A 265 4.57 -22.29 -3.09
CA ASN A 265 4.86 -20.85 -3.05
C ASN A 265 6.09 -20.54 -2.18
N GLU A 266 7.15 -21.31 -2.35
CA GLU A 266 8.41 -21.12 -1.62
C GLU A 266 8.96 -19.72 -1.83
N GLY A 267 9.40 -19.09 -0.75
CA GLY A 267 9.92 -17.72 -0.77
C GLY A 267 8.84 -16.61 -0.73
N ALA A 268 7.54 -16.94 -0.73
CA ALA A 268 6.50 -15.96 -0.46
C ALA A 268 6.71 -15.29 0.91
N ARG A 269 6.50 -13.97 0.96
CA ARG A 269 6.79 -13.18 2.16
C ARG A 269 5.56 -12.65 2.87
N THR A 270 4.40 -12.93 2.32
CA THR A 270 3.13 -12.48 2.88
C THR A 270 2.11 -13.60 2.83
N ALA A 271 1.48 -13.88 3.96
CA ALA A 271 0.31 -14.73 4.06
C ALA A 271 -0.93 -13.89 4.36
N VAL A 272 -2.02 -14.15 3.65
CA VAL A 272 -3.29 -13.44 3.78
C VAL A 272 -4.40 -14.45 4.09
N ILE A 273 -5.17 -14.14 5.14
CA ILE A 273 -6.28 -14.98 5.63
C ILE A 273 -7.50 -14.08 5.77
N ARG A 274 -8.63 -14.42 5.17
CA ARG A 274 -9.89 -13.68 5.36
C ARG A 274 -10.35 -13.82 6.81
N MET A 275 -10.96 -12.77 7.34
CA MET A 275 -11.51 -12.81 8.71
C MET A 275 -12.65 -13.84 8.83
N ASP A 276 -13.42 -14.03 7.75
CA ASP A 276 -14.54 -14.99 7.68
C ASP A 276 -14.09 -16.45 7.60
N ASP A 277 -12.83 -16.71 7.20
CA ASP A 277 -12.27 -18.06 7.12
C ASP A 277 -11.76 -18.56 8.49
N ILE A 278 -11.77 -17.70 9.51
CA ILE A 278 -11.35 -18.02 10.87
C ILE A 278 -12.57 -18.40 11.72
N ILE A 279 -12.51 -19.60 12.30
CA ILE A 279 -13.51 -20.14 13.21
C ILE A 279 -13.01 -19.96 14.63
N LEU A 280 -13.86 -19.43 15.51
CA LEU A 280 -13.62 -19.32 16.94
C LEU A 280 -14.44 -20.37 17.70
N SER A 281 -13.84 -20.99 18.72
CA SER A 281 -14.53 -21.94 19.60
C SER A 281 -13.99 -21.83 21.02
N GLY A 282 -14.84 -22.20 22.00
CA GLY A 282 -14.46 -22.23 23.43
C GLY A 282 -13.54 -23.40 23.78
N GLU A 283 -13.68 -24.51 23.04
CA GLU A 283 -12.90 -25.74 23.21
C GLU A 283 -12.24 -26.12 21.87
N GLU A 284 -11.21 -26.96 21.92
CA GLU A 284 -10.58 -27.50 20.74
C GLU A 284 -11.57 -28.41 19.99
N ILE A 285 -11.80 -28.11 18.71
CA ILE A 285 -12.71 -28.86 17.86
C ILE A 285 -11.97 -29.83 16.94
N THR A 286 -12.51 -31.03 16.75
CA THR A 286 -12.03 -31.97 15.72
C THR A 286 -12.52 -31.53 14.37
N THR A 287 -11.62 -31.13 13.48
CA THR A 287 -11.93 -30.58 12.16
C THR A 287 -10.81 -30.87 11.18
N SER A 288 -11.08 -30.75 9.88
CA SER A 288 -10.09 -30.86 8.79
C SER A 288 -9.15 -29.65 8.70
N ALA A 289 -9.27 -28.64 9.56
CA ALA A 289 -8.37 -27.50 9.57
C ALA A 289 -7.04 -27.85 10.25
N GLN A 290 -5.95 -27.49 9.58
CA GLN A 290 -4.59 -27.76 10.06
C GLN A 290 -4.08 -26.67 11.02
N ASN A 291 -4.53 -25.43 10.84
CA ASN A 291 -4.16 -24.34 11.73
C ASN A 291 -5.06 -24.32 12.95
N ARG A 292 -4.48 -24.56 14.12
CA ARG A 292 -5.15 -24.56 15.41
C ARG A 292 -4.29 -23.78 16.40
N LEU A 293 -4.77 -22.63 16.80
CA LEU A 293 -4.07 -21.71 17.69
C LEU A 293 -4.94 -21.42 18.90
N GLN A 294 -4.33 -20.89 19.93
CA GLN A 294 -5.06 -20.26 21.04
C GLN A 294 -4.85 -18.75 20.99
N GLY A 295 -5.88 -17.98 21.23
CA GLY A 295 -5.82 -16.54 21.20
C GLY A 295 -6.59 -15.89 22.33
N ASN A 296 -5.98 -14.89 22.96
CA ASN A 296 -6.65 -14.05 23.94
C ASN A 296 -7.33 -12.88 23.22
N VAL A 297 -8.62 -12.69 23.43
CA VAL A 297 -9.38 -11.57 22.88
C VAL A 297 -8.85 -10.26 23.46
N THR A 298 -8.39 -9.37 22.58
CA THR A 298 -7.84 -8.06 22.98
C THR A 298 -8.84 -6.92 22.75
N ALA A 299 -9.71 -7.04 21.75
CA ALA A 299 -10.73 -6.04 21.45
C ALA A 299 -11.89 -6.67 20.65
N VAL A 300 -13.04 -6.04 20.73
CA VAL A 300 -14.23 -6.35 19.94
C VAL A 300 -14.78 -5.05 19.36
N GLU A 301 -15.04 -5.04 18.05
CA GLU A 301 -15.54 -3.86 17.31
C GLU A 301 -16.79 -4.26 16.52
N GLY A 302 -17.88 -3.52 16.67
CA GLY A 302 -19.08 -3.72 15.85
C GLY A 302 -18.85 -3.31 14.40
N LEU A 303 -19.25 -4.17 13.45
CA LEU A 303 -19.19 -3.89 12.01
C LEU A 303 -20.56 -3.43 11.43
N GLY A 304 -21.60 -3.45 12.25
CA GLY A 304 -22.99 -3.27 11.82
C GLY A 304 -23.64 -4.59 11.36
N HIS A 305 -24.96 -4.60 11.18
CA HIS A 305 -25.70 -5.81 10.76
C HIS A 305 -25.42 -7.06 11.60
N ASP A 306 -25.35 -6.91 12.92
CA ASP A 306 -25.10 -7.98 13.88
C ASP A 306 -23.78 -8.75 13.67
N LEU A 307 -22.79 -8.11 13.02
CA LEU A 307 -21.46 -8.62 12.83
C LEU A 307 -20.43 -7.89 13.70
N PHE A 308 -19.47 -8.64 14.22
CA PHE A 308 -18.39 -8.14 15.07
C PHE A 308 -17.04 -8.61 14.57
N ASN A 309 -16.06 -7.72 14.65
CA ASN A 309 -14.64 -8.01 14.44
C ASN A 309 -14.00 -8.27 15.81
N VAL A 310 -13.60 -9.51 16.04
CA VAL A 310 -12.90 -9.94 17.24
C VAL A 310 -11.40 -9.96 16.97
N LYS A 311 -10.63 -9.19 17.74
CA LYS A 311 -9.17 -9.18 17.70
C LYS A 311 -8.61 -10.12 18.77
N LEU A 312 -7.77 -11.05 18.35
CA LEU A 312 -7.14 -12.03 19.22
C LEU A 312 -5.61 -11.93 19.12
N ASN A 313 -4.94 -11.99 20.26
CA ASN A 313 -3.49 -12.15 20.31
C ASN A 313 -3.17 -13.65 20.39
N CYS A 314 -2.57 -14.18 19.33
CA CYS A 314 -2.11 -15.56 19.21
C CYS A 314 -0.57 -15.54 19.22
N ASP A 315 0.06 -15.80 20.36
CA ASP A 315 1.52 -15.83 20.52
C ASP A 315 2.26 -14.61 19.92
N GLY A 316 1.73 -13.40 20.19
CA GLY A 316 2.30 -12.15 19.72
C GLY A 316 1.84 -11.71 18.33
N ILE A 317 1.01 -12.52 17.66
CA ILE A 317 0.36 -12.16 16.39
C ILE A 317 -1.09 -11.77 16.64
N VAL A 318 -1.50 -10.65 16.09
CA VAL A 318 -2.90 -10.23 16.14
C VAL A 318 -3.64 -10.80 14.95
N LEU A 319 -4.57 -11.73 15.21
CA LEU A 319 -5.55 -12.21 14.25
C LEU A 319 -6.91 -11.55 14.50
N ARG A 320 -7.69 -11.44 13.45
CA ARG A 320 -9.06 -10.90 13.47
C ARG A 320 -9.99 -11.93 12.87
N ALA A 321 -11.14 -12.12 13.52
CA ALA A 321 -12.21 -12.99 13.02
C ALA A 321 -13.53 -12.21 12.98
N THR A 322 -14.36 -12.46 11.98
CA THR A 322 -15.73 -11.94 11.92
C THR A 322 -16.67 -12.96 12.58
N VAL A 323 -17.48 -12.51 13.51
CA VAL A 323 -18.48 -13.33 14.19
C VAL A 323 -19.83 -12.63 14.25
N THR A 324 -20.91 -13.41 14.43
CA THR A 324 -22.27 -12.90 14.62
C THR A 324 -22.52 -12.53 16.07
N GLN A 325 -23.59 -11.77 16.34
CA GLN A 325 -24.09 -11.48 17.67
C GLN A 325 -24.38 -12.78 18.46
N THR A 326 -25.00 -13.77 17.84
CA THR A 326 -25.27 -15.07 18.46
C THR A 326 -23.98 -15.75 18.92
N SER A 327 -22.95 -15.79 18.07
CA SER A 327 -21.66 -16.37 18.46
C SER A 327 -20.97 -15.59 19.59
N MET A 328 -21.14 -14.26 19.62
CA MET A 328 -20.64 -13.42 20.72
C MET A 328 -21.23 -13.84 22.07
N GLU A 329 -22.53 -14.12 22.10
CA GLU A 329 -23.26 -14.51 23.30
C GLU A 329 -22.96 -15.94 23.71
N GLU A 330 -23.03 -16.89 22.78
CA GLU A 330 -22.77 -18.32 23.02
C GLU A 330 -21.35 -18.60 23.54
N LEU A 331 -20.35 -17.92 22.97
CA LEU A 331 -18.93 -18.07 23.35
C LEU A 331 -18.51 -17.08 24.44
N ALA A 332 -19.43 -16.23 24.94
CA ALA A 332 -19.17 -15.19 25.93
C ALA A 332 -17.94 -14.33 25.57
N ILE A 333 -17.82 -13.91 24.29
CA ILE A 333 -16.65 -13.22 23.75
C ILE A 333 -16.55 -11.80 24.34
N ARG A 334 -15.46 -11.55 25.06
CA ARG A 334 -15.11 -10.24 25.64
C ARG A 334 -13.60 -10.11 25.77
N PRO A 335 -13.06 -8.91 25.89
CA PRO A 335 -11.63 -8.75 26.16
C PRO A 335 -11.18 -9.59 27.35
N GLY A 336 -10.09 -10.36 27.17
CA GLY A 336 -9.58 -11.33 28.15
C GLY A 336 -10.09 -12.76 27.98
N THR A 337 -11.11 -13.03 27.15
CA THR A 337 -11.55 -14.39 26.85
C THR A 337 -10.49 -15.14 26.05
N MET A 338 -10.14 -16.36 26.46
CA MET A 338 -9.27 -17.28 25.71
C MET A 338 -10.14 -18.12 24.78
N LEU A 339 -9.82 -18.14 23.49
CA LEU A 339 -10.53 -18.90 22.47
C LEU A 339 -9.58 -19.73 21.61
N HIS A 340 -10.08 -20.83 21.08
CA HIS A 340 -9.42 -21.54 20.00
C HIS A 340 -9.69 -20.86 18.66
N VAL A 341 -8.64 -20.69 17.87
CA VAL A 341 -8.63 -20.02 16.56
C VAL A 341 -8.27 -21.06 15.51
N THR A 342 -9.20 -21.41 14.65
CA THR A 342 -9.06 -22.53 13.72
C THR A 342 -9.33 -22.07 12.29
N PHE A 343 -8.46 -22.45 11.35
CA PHE A 343 -8.65 -22.20 9.92
C PHE A 343 -7.89 -23.22 9.04
N LYS A 344 -8.38 -23.43 7.82
CA LYS A 344 -7.79 -24.40 6.88
C LYS A 344 -6.49 -23.86 6.27
N ALA A 345 -5.54 -24.75 5.95
CA ALA A 345 -4.37 -24.40 5.17
C ALA A 345 -4.76 -23.78 3.81
N SER A 346 -5.81 -24.28 3.16
CA SER A 346 -6.34 -23.75 1.89
C SER A 346 -6.92 -22.33 1.97
N ALA A 347 -7.24 -21.82 3.16
CA ALA A 347 -7.66 -20.44 3.38
C ALA A 347 -6.50 -19.44 3.36
N VAL A 348 -5.27 -19.93 3.49
CA VAL A 348 -4.05 -19.11 3.49
C VAL A 348 -3.60 -18.86 2.05
N LYS A 349 -3.60 -17.59 1.63
CA LYS A 349 -3.08 -17.18 0.31
C LYS A 349 -1.69 -16.58 0.49
N LEU A 350 -0.74 -17.06 -0.29
CA LEU A 350 0.66 -16.62 -0.25
C LEU A 350 1.01 -15.66 -1.39
N TYR A 351 1.84 -14.64 -1.07
CA TYR A 351 2.26 -13.60 -2.00
C TYR A 351 3.74 -13.24 -1.83
#